data_ca27d5ca6de6ee1b6a7dfb149e1f008c
#
_entry.id   ca27d5ca6de6ee1b6a7dfb149e1f008c
#
_cell.length_a   1.000
_cell.length_b   1.000
_cell.length_c   1.000
_cell.angle_alpha   90.00
_cell.angle_beta   90.00
_cell.angle_gamma   90.00
#
_symmetry.space_group_name_H-M   'P 1'
#
loop_
_entity.id
_entity.type
_entity.pdbx_description
1 polymer ?
#
loop_
_entity_poly.entity_id
_entity_poly.type
_entity_poly.pdbx_seq_one_letter_code
_entity_poly.pdbx_strand_id
1 'polypeptide(L)'
;NKIIDETFKTNVFFKFECFQKSGSFKARGAINNILSSDKEDLQNGITAVSAGNHAIAASYVSNIFKLKNKIFLYESANPYRVNICKNYRANILSTNATNAFDEVRKAEKEGYKFIHPFDGAYTLQGSGTLGLEIANQIKNLNTTIDNILISVGGGGLISGIGSALKQFFPHINIIGV
;
A
#
# COMPACT_ATOMS: atom_id res chain seq x y z
N ASN A 1 -22.84 -3.02 11.29
CA ASN A 1 -22.95 -2.25 12.55
C ASN A 1 -24.36 -1.67 12.64
N LYS A 2 -25.18 -2.15 13.60
CA LYS A 2 -26.61 -1.83 13.70
C LYS A 2 -26.92 -0.33 13.66
N ILE A 3 -26.17 0.49 14.41
CA ILE A 3 -26.37 1.95 14.44
C ILE A 3 -26.13 2.57 13.05
N ILE A 4 -25.06 2.14 12.37
CA ILE A 4 -24.70 2.66 11.05
C ILE A 4 -25.72 2.18 10.01
N ASP A 5 -26.12 0.92 10.06
CA ASP A 5 -27.09 0.34 9.14
C ASP A 5 -28.45 1.04 9.26
N GLU A 6 -28.88 1.33 10.49
CA GLU A 6 -30.12 2.09 10.75
C GLU A 6 -30.03 3.55 10.29
N THR A 7 -28.87 4.20 10.51
CA THR A 7 -28.65 5.60 10.10
C THR A 7 -28.69 5.76 8.58
N PHE A 8 -28.02 4.87 7.85
CA PHE A 8 -27.95 4.92 6.40
C PHE A 8 -29.05 4.11 5.70
N LYS A 9 -29.90 3.42 6.45
CA LYS A 9 -30.97 2.54 5.94
C LYS A 9 -30.47 1.51 4.93
N THR A 10 -29.26 0.98 5.16
CA THR A 10 -28.62 -0.02 4.30
C THR A 10 -27.61 -0.82 5.11
N ASN A 11 -27.23 -2.00 4.63
CA ASN A 11 -26.15 -2.78 5.25
C ASN A 11 -24.80 -2.17 4.92
N VAL A 12 -24.02 -1.85 5.95
CA VAL A 12 -22.69 -1.25 5.81
C VAL A 12 -21.61 -2.21 6.36
N PHE A 13 -20.68 -2.55 5.52
CA PHE A 13 -19.52 -3.39 5.86
C PHE A 13 -18.24 -2.57 5.81
N PHE A 14 -17.35 -2.77 6.78
CA PHE A 14 -16.06 -2.10 6.83
C PHE A 14 -14.93 -3.12 6.64
N LYS A 15 -14.01 -2.83 5.73
CA LYS A 15 -12.74 -3.54 5.58
C LYS A 15 -11.62 -2.69 6.17
N PHE A 16 -11.16 -3.06 7.37
CA PHE A 16 -10.20 -2.26 8.15
C PHE A 16 -8.75 -2.59 7.79
N GLU A 17 -8.18 -1.91 6.81
CA GLU A 17 -6.76 -2.04 6.46
C GLU A 17 -5.81 -1.28 7.42
N CYS A 18 -6.33 -0.52 8.37
CA CYS A 18 -5.54 0.03 9.48
C CYS A 18 -5.02 -1.07 10.44
N PHE A 19 -5.62 -2.26 10.45
CA PHE A 19 -5.14 -3.42 11.21
C PHE A 19 -4.19 -4.32 10.41
N GLN A 20 -3.90 -3.99 9.16
CA GLN A 20 -2.94 -4.70 8.33
C GLN A 20 -1.51 -4.54 8.87
N LYS A 21 -0.61 -5.44 8.50
CA LYS A 21 0.83 -5.29 8.77
C LYS A 21 1.30 -3.91 8.33
N SER A 22 2.18 -3.30 9.09
CA SER A 22 2.61 -1.89 8.93
C SER A 22 1.50 -0.83 9.12
N GLY A 23 0.31 -1.19 9.62
CA GLY A 23 -0.78 -0.26 9.94
C GLY A 23 -1.53 0.31 8.75
N SER A 24 -1.40 -0.29 7.54
CA SER A 24 -2.13 0.15 6.35
C SER A 24 -2.03 -0.85 5.21
N PHE A 25 -2.89 -0.70 4.20
CA PHE A 25 -2.86 -1.49 2.96
C PHE A 25 -1.53 -1.42 2.21
N LYS A 26 -0.68 -0.44 2.47
CA LYS A 26 0.60 -0.24 1.77
C LYS A 26 1.53 -1.45 1.89
N ALA A 27 1.41 -2.25 2.94
CA ALA A 27 2.15 -3.50 3.07
C ALA A 27 1.93 -4.45 1.89
N ARG A 28 0.71 -4.49 1.33
CA ARG A 28 0.35 -5.41 0.23
C ARG A 28 1.16 -5.13 -1.02
N GLY A 29 1.18 -3.87 -1.48
CA GLY A 29 1.98 -3.47 -2.62
C GLY A 29 3.47 -3.62 -2.38
N ALA A 30 3.95 -3.25 -1.19
CA ALA A 30 5.36 -3.37 -0.85
C ALA A 30 5.84 -4.83 -0.82
N ILE A 31 5.07 -5.74 -0.20
CA ILE A 31 5.39 -7.18 -0.18
C ILE A 31 5.36 -7.76 -1.60
N ASN A 32 4.32 -7.43 -2.38
CA ASN A 32 4.19 -7.97 -3.73
C ASN A 32 5.34 -7.52 -4.64
N ASN A 33 5.82 -6.29 -4.50
CA ASN A 33 7.02 -5.85 -5.23
C ASN A 33 8.22 -6.75 -4.94
N ILE A 34 8.45 -7.11 -3.68
CA ILE A 34 9.59 -7.97 -3.32
C ILE A 34 9.40 -9.39 -3.84
N LEU A 35 8.21 -9.96 -3.66
CA LEU A 35 7.93 -11.34 -4.08
C LEU A 35 7.92 -11.54 -5.60
N SER A 36 7.63 -10.48 -6.36
CA SER A 36 7.56 -10.49 -7.82
C SER A 36 8.83 -9.98 -8.50
N SER A 37 9.82 -9.53 -7.74
CA SER A 37 11.10 -9.08 -8.29
C SER A 37 12.11 -10.24 -8.34
N ASP A 38 12.98 -10.21 -9.34
CA ASP A 38 14.10 -11.12 -9.42
C ASP A 38 15.15 -10.83 -8.34
N LYS A 39 15.94 -11.84 -7.96
CA LYS A 39 16.96 -11.67 -6.93
C LYS A 39 18.01 -10.63 -7.31
N GLU A 40 18.32 -10.55 -8.57
CA GLU A 40 19.26 -9.59 -9.16
C GLU A 40 18.78 -8.15 -8.94
N ASP A 41 17.48 -7.89 -9.10
CA ASP A 41 16.86 -6.58 -8.84
C ASP A 41 16.98 -6.15 -7.37
N LEU A 42 17.04 -7.09 -6.46
CA LEU A 42 17.03 -6.88 -5.01
C LEU A 42 18.43 -6.94 -4.38
N GLN A 43 19.48 -7.25 -5.12
CA GLN A 43 20.84 -7.46 -4.57
C GLN A 43 21.40 -6.24 -3.83
N ASN A 44 21.06 -5.05 -4.26
CA ASN A 44 21.44 -3.80 -3.60
C ASN A 44 20.39 -3.31 -2.59
N GLY A 45 19.20 -3.96 -2.56
CA GLY A 45 18.09 -3.62 -1.67
C GLY A 45 17.03 -2.75 -2.33
N ILE A 46 16.26 -2.05 -1.51
CA ILE A 46 15.12 -1.25 -1.98
C ILE A 46 15.24 0.22 -1.62
N THR A 47 14.56 1.05 -2.38
CA THR A 47 14.38 2.46 -2.05
C THR A 47 12.90 2.84 -2.12
N ALA A 48 12.51 3.80 -1.30
CA ALA A 48 11.16 4.36 -1.27
C ALA A 48 11.19 5.80 -0.78
N VAL A 49 10.18 6.57 -1.15
CA VAL A 49 9.98 7.94 -0.65
C VAL A 49 8.54 8.15 -0.20
N SER A 50 8.37 8.70 0.99
CA SER A 50 7.03 9.05 1.53
C SER A 50 7.16 9.79 2.87
N ALA A 51 6.14 10.60 3.21
CA ALA A 51 5.98 11.15 4.57
C ALA A 51 5.19 10.23 5.52
N GLY A 52 4.73 9.04 5.07
CA GLY A 52 3.72 8.29 5.81
C GLY A 52 3.74 6.78 5.63
N ASN A 53 2.56 6.22 5.44
CA ASN A 53 2.30 4.78 5.46
C ASN A 53 3.16 3.97 4.48
N HIS A 54 3.53 4.56 3.34
CA HIS A 54 4.37 3.85 2.38
C HIS A 54 5.82 3.68 2.88
N ALA A 55 6.38 4.71 3.53
CA ALA A 55 7.70 4.59 4.15
C ALA A 55 7.72 3.50 5.23
N ILE A 56 6.66 3.44 6.06
CA ILE A 56 6.51 2.38 7.07
C ILE A 56 6.43 1.00 6.41
N ALA A 57 5.64 0.86 5.34
CA ALA A 57 5.51 -0.41 4.62
C ALA A 57 6.82 -0.85 3.96
N ALA A 58 7.55 0.06 3.31
CA ALA A 58 8.85 -0.23 2.71
C ALA A 58 9.89 -0.61 3.79
N SER A 59 9.89 0.08 4.94
CA SER A 59 10.74 -0.26 6.08
C SER A 59 10.40 -1.66 6.64
N TYR A 60 9.11 -1.95 6.79
CA TYR A 60 8.63 -3.25 7.25
C TYR A 60 9.09 -4.39 6.33
N VAL A 61 8.86 -4.26 5.01
CA VAL A 61 9.22 -5.34 4.08
C VAL A 61 10.74 -5.52 3.97
N SER A 62 11.52 -4.43 3.95
CA SER A 62 12.97 -4.55 3.96
C SER A 62 13.50 -5.28 5.20
N ASN A 63 12.87 -5.06 6.36
CA ASN A 63 13.24 -5.74 7.59
C ASN A 63 12.92 -7.25 7.55
N ILE A 64 11.70 -7.64 7.12
CA ILE A 64 11.30 -9.06 7.10
C ILE A 64 12.05 -9.86 6.02
N PHE A 65 12.37 -9.25 4.88
CA PHE A 65 13.15 -9.87 3.81
C PHE A 65 14.66 -9.68 3.96
N LYS A 66 15.11 -8.99 5.03
CA LYS A 66 16.53 -8.71 5.32
C LYS A 66 17.24 -7.98 4.18
N LEU A 67 16.56 -7.07 3.53
CA LEU A 67 17.09 -6.27 2.44
C LEU A 67 17.74 -4.99 2.95
N LYS A 68 18.82 -4.55 2.30
CA LYS A 68 19.28 -3.16 2.44
C LYS A 68 18.18 -2.21 2.01
N ASN A 69 18.18 -1.01 2.57
CA ASN A 69 17.17 -0.04 2.18
C ASN A 69 17.69 1.40 2.26
N LYS A 70 17.10 2.28 1.44
CA LYS A 70 17.19 3.74 1.52
C LYS A 70 15.78 4.29 1.55
N ILE A 71 15.33 4.73 2.71
CA ILE A 71 13.96 5.24 2.88
C ILE A 71 14.02 6.76 3.03
N PHE A 72 13.62 7.45 1.96
CA PHE A 72 13.55 8.91 1.96
C PHE A 72 12.28 9.36 2.65
N LEU A 73 12.44 10.03 3.79
CA LEU A 73 11.35 10.64 4.54
C LEU A 73 11.38 12.15 4.37
N TYR A 74 10.21 12.73 4.09
CA TYR A 74 10.10 14.18 4.07
C TYR A 74 10.43 14.78 5.44
N GLU A 75 11.09 15.93 5.46
CA GLU A 75 11.42 16.66 6.68
C GLU A 75 10.20 16.95 7.55
N SER A 76 9.03 17.11 6.92
CA SER A 76 7.73 17.29 7.58
C SER A 76 7.10 16.00 8.12
N ALA A 77 7.79 14.85 8.02
CA ALA A 77 7.22 13.59 8.47
C ALA A 77 6.97 13.58 9.97
N ASN A 78 5.80 13.08 10.38
CA ASN A 78 5.44 12.96 11.78
C ASN A 78 6.47 12.11 12.55
N PRO A 79 7.00 12.58 13.68
CA PRO A 79 8.01 11.86 14.49
C PRO A 79 7.61 10.43 14.86
N TYR A 80 6.34 10.19 15.11
CA TYR A 80 5.82 8.84 15.39
C TYR A 80 6.07 7.88 14.21
N ARG A 81 5.82 8.33 12.97
CA ARG A 81 6.08 7.54 11.75
C ARG A 81 7.56 7.30 11.53
N VAL A 82 8.39 8.30 11.81
CA VAL A 82 9.86 8.16 11.77
C VAL A 82 10.32 7.08 12.74
N ASN A 83 9.78 7.08 13.96
CA ASN A 83 10.12 6.08 14.96
C ASN A 83 9.70 4.66 14.55
N ILE A 84 8.53 4.50 13.92
CA ILE A 84 8.11 3.19 13.40
C ILE A 84 9.09 2.70 12.33
N CYS A 85 9.51 3.55 11.40
CA CYS A 85 10.51 3.19 10.39
C CYS A 85 11.84 2.77 11.04
N LYS A 86 12.31 3.50 12.07
CA LYS A 86 13.51 3.13 12.85
C LYS A 86 13.36 1.76 13.51
N ASN A 87 12.20 1.45 14.10
CA ASN A 87 11.93 0.15 14.71
C ASN A 87 12.02 -1.00 13.69
N TYR A 88 11.71 -0.73 12.41
CA TYR A 88 11.94 -1.66 11.30
C TYR A 88 13.36 -1.58 10.71
N ARG A 89 14.31 -0.94 11.40
CA ARG A 89 15.72 -0.82 10.99
C ARG A 89 15.90 -0.13 9.64
N ALA A 90 15.04 0.84 9.33
CA ALA A 90 15.17 1.60 8.11
C ALA A 90 16.41 2.51 8.14
N ASN A 91 17.15 2.52 7.04
CA ASN A 91 18.14 3.55 6.76
C ASN A 91 17.39 4.79 6.24
N ILE A 92 17.11 5.71 7.16
CA ILE A 92 16.30 6.90 6.89
C ILE A 92 17.18 8.02 6.38
N LEU A 93 16.79 8.59 5.26
CA LEU A 93 17.41 9.77 4.65
C LEU A 93 16.36 10.89 4.60
N SER A 94 16.73 12.06 5.11
CA SER A 94 15.84 13.22 5.08
C SER A 94 15.83 13.85 3.68
N THR A 95 14.65 14.26 3.21
CA THR A 95 14.49 14.93 1.92
C THR A 95 13.35 15.94 1.98
N ASN A 96 13.34 16.87 1.05
CA ASN A 96 12.21 17.77 0.81
C ASN A 96 11.38 17.30 -0.39
N ALA A 97 10.19 17.86 -0.56
CA ALA A 97 9.27 17.45 -1.63
C ALA A 97 9.84 17.71 -3.03
N THR A 98 10.67 18.73 -3.20
CA THR A 98 11.26 19.11 -4.50
C THR A 98 12.29 18.07 -4.96
N ASN A 99 13.13 17.59 -4.05
CA ASN A 99 14.27 16.72 -4.36
C ASN A 99 13.94 15.22 -4.22
N ALA A 100 12.80 14.90 -3.63
CA ALA A 100 12.45 13.55 -3.21
C ALA A 100 12.59 12.48 -4.32
N PHE A 101 12.06 12.75 -5.50
CA PHE A 101 12.16 11.82 -6.62
C PHE A 101 13.54 11.80 -7.28
N ASP A 102 14.29 12.88 -7.24
CA ASP A 102 15.66 12.90 -7.73
C ASP A 102 16.58 12.08 -6.83
N GLU A 103 16.38 12.12 -5.52
CA GLU A 103 17.10 11.25 -4.58
C GLU A 103 16.78 9.76 -4.80
N VAL A 104 15.52 9.43 -5.08
CA VAL A 104 15.12 8.07 -5.45
C VAL A 104 15.80 7.64 -6.75
N ARG A 105 15.81 8.48 -7.80
CA ARG A 105 16.48 8.17 -9.07
C ARG A 105 17.99 7.97 -8.90
N LYS A 106 18.63 8.70 -7.98
CA LYS A 106 20.05 8.44 -7.63
C LYS A 106 20.21 7.06 -7.01
N ALA A 107 19.34 6.69 -6.06
CA ALA A 107 19.37 5.37 -5.45
C ALA A 107 19.11 4.25 -6.48
N GLU A 108 18.23 4.45 -7.45
CA GLU A 108 18.00 3.51 -8.55
C GLU A 108 19.28 3.32 -9.41
N LYS A 109 20.00 4.40 -9.70
CA LYS A 109 21.31 4.32 -10.41
C LYS A 109 22.36 3.56 -9.62
N GLU A 110 22.25 3.52 -8.28
CA GLU A 110 23.09 2.70 -7.40
C GLU A 110 22.59 1.23 -7.32
N GLY A 111 21.53 0.89 -8.07
CA GLY A 111 20.97 -0.45 -8.15
C GLY A 111 19.93 -0.79 -7.08
N TYR A 112 19.41 0.20 -6.33
CA TYR A 112 18.28 -0.04 -5.43
C TYR A 112 16.97 -0.14 -6.22
N LYS A 113 16.16 -1.14 -5.90
CA LYS A 113 14.82 -1.27 -6.48
C LYS A 113 13.87 -0.24 -5.89
N PHE A 114 13.34 0.64 -6.71
CA PHE A 114 12.31 1.58 -6.26
C PHE A 114 10.96 0.91 -6.09
N ILE A 115 10.39 1.04 -4.90
CA ILE A 115 9.00 0.64 -4.63
C ILE A 115 8.14 1.90 -4.66
N HIS A 116 7.36 2.05 -5.74
CA HIS A 116 6.52 3.22 -5.92
C HIS A 116 5.31 3.18 -4.97
N PRO A 117 4.90 4.33 -4.37
CA PRO A 117 3.85 4.36 -3.34
C PRO A 117 2.44 4.02 -3.83
N PHE A 118 2.16 4.14 -5.12
CA PHE A 118 0.81 3.93 -5.67
C PHE A 118 0.77 3.54 -7.15
N ASP A 119 1.91 3.39 -7.81
CA ASP A 119 2.01 3.05 -9.23
C ASP A 119 2.93 1.84 -9.46
N GLY A 120 2.90 1.31 -10.68
CA GLY A 120 3.64 0.12 -11.09
C GLY A 120 2.85 -1.18 -10.91
N ALA A 121 3.06 -2.11 -11.84
CA ALA A 121 2.30 -3.35 -11.93
C ALA A 121 2.24 -4.12 -10.60
N TYR A 122 3.37 -4.32 -9.96
CA TYR A 122 3.44 -5.08 -8.71
C TYR A 122 2.78 -4.38 -7.53
N THR A 123 2.81 -3.04 -7.49
CA THR A 123 2.10 -2.24 -6.47
C THR A 123 0.59 -2.37 -6.64
N LEU A 124 0.10 -2.27 -7.89
CA LEU A 124 -1.33 -2.41 -8.20
C LEU A 124 -1.82 -3.83 -7.95
N GLN A 125 -1.07 -4.86 -8.35
CA GLN A 125 -1.39 -6.26 -8.06
C GLN A 125 -1.45 -6.51 -6.56
N GLY A 126 -0.50 -5.98 -5.78
CA GLY A 126 -0.53 -6.07 -4.32
C GLY A 126 -1.79 -5.44 -3.72
N SER A 127 -2.20 -4.25 -4.19
CA SER A 127 -3.47 -3.63 -3.80
C SER A 127 -4.68 -4.46 -4.26
N GLY A 128 -4.58 -5.12 -5.41
CA GLY A 128 -5.60 -6.03 -5.95
C GLY A 128 -5.89 -7.23 -5.05
N THR A 129 -4.91 -7.70 -4.26
CA THR A 129 -5.12 -8.78 -3.29
C THR A 129 -6.21 -8.44 -2.27
N LEU A 130 -6.36 -7.15 -1.94
CA LEU A 130 -7.46 -6.68 -1.09
C LEU A 130 -8.80 -6.85 -1.77
N GLY A 131 -8.90 -6.58 -3.07
CA GLY A 131 -10.10 -6.84 -3.86
C GLY A 131 -10.46 -8.33 -3.91
N LEU A 132 -9.48 -9.23 -4.04
CA LEU A 132 -9.69 -10.67 -3.98
C LEU A 132 -10.22 -11.12 -2.61
N GLU A 133 -9.64 -10.59 -1.52
CA GLU A 133 -10.15 -10.88 -0.16
C GLU A 133 -11.59 -10.40 0.01
N ILE A 134 -11.91 -9.18 -0.43
CA ILE A 134 -13.26 -8.64 -0.37
C ILE A 134 -14.22 -9.53 -1.18
N ALA A 135 -13.85 -9.94 -2.39
CA ALA A 135 -14.67 -10.82 -3.20
C ALA A 135 -14.99 -12.14 -2.49
N ASN A 136 -13.99 -12.76 -1.87
CA ASN A 136 -14.18 -13.99 -1.10
C ASN A 136 -15.06 -13.75 0.15
N GLN A 137 -14.88 -12.62 0.83
CA GLN A 137 -15.69 -12.27 2.01
C GLN A 137 -17.15 -12.04 1.65
N ILE A 138 -17.44 -11.33 0.55
CA ILE A 138 -18.82 -11.14 0.04
C ILE A 138 -19.49 -12.49 -0.22
N LYS A 139 -18.78 -13.42 -0.90
CA LYS A 139 -19.30 -14.77 -1.16
C LYS A 139 -19.60 -15.54 0.12
N ASN A 140 -18.68 -15.49 1.10
CA ASN A 140 -18.83 -16.20 2.36
C ASN A 140 -19.94 -15.65 3.25
N LEU A 141 -20.21 -14.34 3.16
CA LEU A 141 -21.33 -13.70 3.87
C LEU A 141 -22.69 -14.00 3.23
N ASN A 142 -22.71 -14.63 2.05
CA ASN A 142 -23.91 -14.89 1.25
C ASN A 142 -24.76 -13.61 1.08
N THR A 143 -24.11 -12.51 0.73
CA THR A 143 -24.72 -11.19 0.55
C THR A 143 -24.34 -10.60 -0.79
N THR A 144 -25.02 -9.55 -1.17
CA THR A 144 -24.70 -8.72 -2.33
C THR A 144 -24.21 -7.36 -1.88
N ILE A 145 -23.29 -6.79 -2.64
CA ILE A 145 -22.78 -5.43 -2.42
C ILE A 145 -22.99 -4.65 -3.71
N ASP A 146 -23.73 -3.55 -3.63
CA ASP A 146 -24.00 -2.69 -4.79
C ASP A 146 -22.90 -1.66 -5.00
N ASN A 147 -22.35 -1.14 -3.90
CA ASN A 147 -21.38 -0.05 -3.92
C ASN A 147 -20.18 -0.37 -3.02
N ILE A 148 -19.01 0.01 -3.46
CA ILE A 148 -17.81 0.03 -2.62
C ILE A 148 -17.16 1.43 -2.66
N LEU A 149 -16.96 2.01 -1.47
CA LEU A 149 -16.30 3.31 -1.30
C LEU A 149 -14.82 3.05 -0.99
N ILE A 150 -13.95 3.70 -1.75
CA ILE A 150 -12.50 3.50 -1.64
C ILE A 150 -11.80 4.85 -1.59
N SER A 151 -10.96 5.08 -0.57
CA SER A 151 -10.18 6.31 -0.46
C SER A 151 -9.23 6.48 -1.65
N VAL A 152 -9.17 7.68 -2.22
CA VAL A 152 -8.32 8.01 -3.36
C VAL A 152 -7.27 9.05 -2.97
N GLY A 153 -6.00 8.62 -3.03
CA GLY A 153 -4.85 9.53 -3.08
C GLY A 153 -4.22 9.44 -4.47
N GLY A 154 -3.11 8.71 -4.60
CA GLY A 154 -2.45 8.45 -5.89
C GLY A 154 -3.13 7.39 -6.77
N GLY A 155 -4.32 6.91 -6.42
CA GLY A 155 -5.11 5.99 -7.26
C GLY A 155 -4.79 4.49 -7.12
N GLY A 156 -3.64 4.11 -6.56
CA GLY A 156 -3.19 2.71 -6.53
C GLY A 156 -4.12 1.75 -5.77
N LEU A 157 -4.80 2.23 -4.73
CA LEU A 157 -5.74 1.42 -3.97
C LEU A 157 -7.00 1.12 -4.79
N ILE A 158 -7.66 2.16 -5.29
CA ILE A 158 -8.90 2.01 -6.06
C ILE A 158 -8.67 1.25 -7.36
N SER A 159 -7.55 1.48 -8.04
CA SER A 159 -7.19 0.76 -9.26
C SER A 159 -7.00 -0.73 -9.00
N GLY A 160 -6.23 -1.10 -7.97
CA GLY A 160 -6.01 -2.51 -7.62
C GLY A 160 -7.29 -3.21 -7.20
N ILE A 161 -8.03 -2.64 -6.23
CA ILE A 161 -9.30 -3.22 -5.75
C ILE A 161 -10.33 -3.29 -6.88
N GLY A 162 -10.51 -2.21 -7.63
CA GLY A 162 -11.50 -2.13 -8.70
C GLY A 162 -11.25 -3.15 -9.79
N SER A 163 -10.00 -3.26 -10.26
CA SER A 163 -9.62 -4.25 -11.27
C SER A 163 -9.89 -5.68 -10.82
N ALA A 164 -9.60 -6.00 -9.55
CA ALA A 164 -9.85 -7.33 -9.01
C ALA A 164 -11.35 -7.61 -8.81
N LEU A 165 -12.09 -6.68 -8.18
CA LEU A 165 -13.51 -6.87 -7.88
C LEU A 165 -14.37 -6.98 -9.14
N LYS A 166 -14.10 -6.19 -10.17
CA LYS A 166 -14.86 -6.22 -11.44
C LYS A 166 -14.77 -7.58 -12.16
N GLN A 167 -13.76 -8.40 -11.87
CA GLN A 167 -13.69 -9.77 -12.41
C GLN A 167 -14.76 -10.70 -11.78
N PHE A 168 -15.13 -10.45 -10.52
CA PHE A 168 -16.08 -11.29 -9.79
C PHE A 168 -17.48 -10.65 -9.72
N PHE A 169 -17.54 -9.34 -9.69
CA PHE A 169 -18.76 -8.54 -9.55
C PHE A 169 -18.76 -7.40 -10.58
N PRO A 170 -19.05 -7.70 -11.88
CA PRO A 170 -18.98 -6.68 -12.94
C PRO A 170 -19.89 -5.47 -12.68
N HIS A 171 -21.00 -5.68 -12.00
CA HIS A 171 -22.02 -4.65 -11.74
C HIS A 171 -21.76 -3.78 -10.49
N ILE A 172 -20.78 -4.17 -9.63
CA ILE A 172 -20.49 -3.38 -8.43
C ILE A 172 -20.04 -1.96 -8.80
N ASN A 173 -20.58 -0.95 -8.14
CA ASN A 173 -20.14 0.43 -8.31
C ASN A 173 -18.88 0.68 -7.49
N ILE A 174 -17.81 1.13 -8.14
CA ILE A 174 -16.57 1.53 -7.48
C ILE A 174 -16.59 3.05 -7.32
N ILE A 175 -16.64 3.53 -6.10
CA ILE A 175 -16.78 4.95 -5.78
C ILE A 175 -15.50 5.41 -5.07
N GLY A 176 -14.78 6.36 -5.68
CA GLY A 176 -13.63 7.02 -5.05
C GLY A 176 -14.07 8.14 -4.11
N VAL A 177 -13.44 8.25 -2.94
CA VAL A 177 -13.70 9.28 -1.94
C VAL A 177 -12.40 9.89 -1.42
#